data_4dd4668bd1cf43af60033a2e21b257f1
#
_entry.id   4dd4668bd1cf43af60033a2e21b257f1
#
_cell.length_a   1.000
_cell.length_b   1.000
_cell.length_c   1.000
_cell.angle_alpha   90.00
_cell.angle_beta   90.00
_cell.angle_gamma   90.00
#
_symmetry.space_group_name_H-M   'P 1'
#
loop_
_entity.id
_entity.type
_entity.pdbx_description
1 polymer ?
#
loop_
_entity_poly.entity_id
_entity_poly.type
_entity_poly.pdbx_seq_one_letter_code
_entity_poly.pdbx_strand_id
1 'polypeptide(L)'
;MRYDEHPIPPHEPVFQISIVARMIGLHQQTIRSYERIGLVTPHRTAGNTRLFSHEDIERLRTVTRLVNDLGVNLAGVDVIMRMTHQIEQLQKELEQTRAERDQLRGGTRH
;
A
#
# COMPACT_ATOMS: atom_id res chain seq x y z
N MET A 1 -22.03 8.34 -18.71
CA MET A 1 -20.59 8.23 -18.45
C MET A 1 -20.36 7.01 -17.54
N ARG A 2 -19.45 6.17 -17.94
CA ARG A 2 -19.27 4.87 -17.29
C ARG A 2 -17.93 4.78 -16.62
N TYR A 3 -17.89 5.22 -15.40
CA TYR A 3 -16.66 5.19 -14.59
C TYR A 3 -16.19 3.77 -14.29
N ASP A 4 -17.13 2.81 -14.27
CA ASP A 4 -16.83 1.42 -13.88
C ASP A 4 -16.08 0.64 -14.96
N GLU A 5 -16.11 1.10 -16.21
CA GLU A 5 -15.44 0.42 -17.30
C GLU A 5 -13.91 0.53 -17.23
N HIS A 6 -13.43 1.58 -16.57
CA HIS A 6 -12.00 1.85 -16.45
C HIS A 6 -11.65 2.20 -15.02
N PRO A 7 -11.73 1.21 -14.11
CA PRO A 7 -11.37 1.48 -12.72
C PRO A 7 -9.90 1.89 -12.62
N ILE A 8 -9.63 2.81 -11.71
CA ILE A 8 -8.27 3.27 -11.46
C ILE A 8 -7.47 2.12 -10.82
N PRO A 9 -6.34 1.69 -11.40
CA PRO A 9 -5.52 0.67 -10.78
C PRO A 9 -5.06 1.09 -9.38
N PRO A 10 -4.96 0.14 -8.43
CA PRO A 10 -4.61 0.47 -7.03
C PRO A 10 -3.28 1.19 -6.86
N HIS A 11 -2.34 0.98 -7.77
CA HIS A 11 -1.00 1.57 -7.69
C HIS A 11 -0.90 2.92 -8.40
N GLU A 12 -1.94 3.35 -9.14
CA GLU A 12 -1.88 4.57 -9.93
C GLU A 12 -1.97 5.80 -9.04
N PRO A 13 -0.98 6.74 -9.12
CA PRO A 13 -0.94 7.91 -8.25
C PRO A 13 -1.84 9.02 -8.79
N VAL A 14 -3.01 9.21 -8.19
CA VAL A 14 -4.03 10.13 -8.69
C VAL A 14 -4.56 11.11 -7.65
N PHE A 15 -4.27 10.92 -6.35
CA PHE A 15 -4.84 11.73 -5.28
C PHE A 15 -3.83 12.70 -4.69
N GLN A 16 -4.19 13.99 -4.63
CA GLN A 16 -3.38 14.99 -3.95
C GLN A 16 -3.51 14.82 -2.43
N ILE A 17 -2.51 15.32 -1.70
CA ILE A 17 -2.44 15.16 -0.24
C ILE A 17 -3.67 15.74 0.48
N SER A 18 -4.23 16.84 0.00
CA SER A 18 -5.42 17.45 0.61
C SER A 18 -6.63 16.52 0.55
N ILE A 19 -6.76 15.77 -0.55
CA ILE A 19 -7.83 14.80 -0.73
C ILE A 19 -7.60 13.60 0.20
N VAL A 20 -6.37 13.08 0.23
CA VAL A 20 -6.01 11.94 1.07
C VAL A 20 -6.24 12.28 2.55
N ALA A 21 -5.80 13.45 2.99
CA ALA A 21 -5.99 13.92 4.36
C ALA A 21 -7.47 13.90 4.74
N ARG A 22 -8.33 14.35 3.84
CA ARG A 22 -9.78 14.36 4.05
C ARG A 22 -10.35 12.95 4.09
N MET A 23 -9.90 12.07 3.19
CA MET A 23 -10.38 10.70 3.11
C MET A 23 -10.10 9.89 4.36
N ILE A 24 -8.93 10.07 4.97
CA ILE A 24 -8.48 9.27 6.10
C ILE A 24 -8.57 10.01 7.44
N GLY A 25 -8.98 11.27 7.42
CA GLY A 25 -9.17 12.05 8.63
C GLY A 25 -7.88 12.43 9.34
N LEU A 26 -6.80 12.65 8.58
CA LEU A 26 -5.51 13.07 9.10
C LEU A 26 -5.19 14.49 8.67
N HIS A 27 -4.39 15.16 9.47
CA HIS A 27 -3.80 16.44 9.07
C HIS A 27 -2.75 16.18 7.98
N GLN A 28 -2.66 17.09 6.99
CA GLN A 28 -1.66 16.95 5.92
C GLN A 28 -0.24 16.85 6.47
N GLN A 29 0.04 17.61 7.54
CA GLN A 29 1.36 17.61 8.16
C GLN A 29 1.71 16.23 8.74
N THR A 30 0.73 15.50 9.25
CA THR A 30 0.93 14.13 9.72
C THR A 30 1.33 13.21 8.57
N ILE A 31 0.67 13.34 7.42
CA ILE A 31 1.01 12.56 6.23
C ILE A 31 2.42 12.88 5.76
N ARG A 32 2.80 14.15 5.75
CA ARG A 32 4.17 14.56 5.40
C ARG A 32 5.20 13.98 6.35
N SER A 33 4.88 13.91 7.65
CA SER A 33 5.75 13.30 8.65
C SER A 33 5.94 11.81 8.37
N TYR A 34 4.87 11.11 8.01
CA TYR A 34 4.93 9.68 7.67
C TYR A 34 5.76 9.45 6.40
N GLU A 35 5.63 10.32 5.43
CA GLU A 35 6.47 10.27 4.22
C GLU A 35 7.94 10.44 4.56
N ARG A 36 8.24 11.40 5.45
CA ARG A 36 9.61 11.74 5.83
C ARG A 36 10.34 10.56 6.46
N ILE A 37 9.62 9.75 7.25
CA ILE A 37 10.21 8.57 7.90
C ILE A 37 10.07 7.30 7.07
N GLY A 38 9.54 7.41 5.85
CA GLY A 38 9.50 6.30 4.90
C GLY A 38 8.31 5.36 5.04
N LEU A 39 7.27 5.74 5.77
CA LEU A 39 6.08 4.89 5.91
C LEU A 39 5.19 4.90 4.67
N VAL A 40 5.29 5.92 3.85
CA VAL A 40 4.59 6.04 2.58
C VAL A 40 5.48 6.80 1.61
N THR A 41 5.42 6.45 0.33
CA THR A 41 6.22 7.10 -0.71
C THR A 41 5.32 7.52 -1.87
N PRO A 42 4.76 8.74 -1.83
CA PRO A 42 3.93 9.21 -2.92
C PRO A 42 4.78 9.47 -4.18
N HIS A 43 4.11 9.43 -5.32
CA HIS A 43 4.71 9.85 -6.57
C HIS A 43 4.83 11.38 -6.60
N ARG A 44 5.91 11.88 -7.18
CA ARG A 44 6.10 13.32 -7.41
C ARG A 44 5.96 13.63 -8.89
N THR A 45 5.09 14.59 -9.23
CA THR A 45 4.96 15.07 -10.60
C THR A 45 6.18 15.91 -10.98
N ALA A 46 6.27 16.28 -12.26
CA ALA A 46 7.32 17.18 -12.73
C ALA A 46 7.30 18.52 -12.00
N GLY A 47 6.12 18.98 -11.56
CA GLY A 47 5.97 20.18 -10.74
C GLY A 47 6.17 19.96 -9.24
N ASN A 48 6.67 18.79 -8.85
CA ASN A 48 6.95 18.41 -7.47
C ASN A 48 5.69 18.30 -6.59
N THR A 49 4.56 18.00 -7.19
CA THR A 49 3.30 17.76 -6.47
C THR A 49 3.22 16.29 -6.06
N ARG A 50 2.83 16.04 -4.79
CA ARG A 50 2.59 14.68 -4.31
C ARG A 50 1.31 14.11 -4.88
N LEU A 51 1.39 12.89 -5.40
CA LEU A 51 0.20 12.13 -5.79
C LEU A 51 0.24 10.76 -5.13
N PHE A 52 -0.86 10.40 -4.51
CA PHE A 52 -1.02 9.15 -3.77
C PHE A 52 -1.91 8.19 -4.54
N SER A 53 -1.60 6.90 -4.46
CA SER A 53 -2.43 5.84 -5.00
C SER A 53 -3.41 5.32 -3.96
N HIS A 54 -4.34 4.47 -4.38
CA HIS A 54 -5.21 3.75 -3.44
C HIS A 54 -4.41 2.87 -2.49
N GLU A 55 -3.34 2.25 -2.97
CA GLU A 55 -2.43 1.46 -2.11
C GLU A 55 -1.79 2.32 -1.02
N ASP A 56 -1.36 3.53 -1.39
CA ASP A 56 -0.82 4.48 -0.41
C ASP A 56 -1.85 4.85 0.65
N ILE A 57 -3.09 5.07 0.23
CA ILE A 57 -4.18 5.41 1.14
C ILE A 57 -4.44 4.26 2.13
N GLU A 58 -4.50 3.03 1.64
CA GLU A 58 -4.69 1.87 2.52
C GLU A 58 -3.52 1.67 3.47
N ARG A 59 -2.30 1.92 2.99
CA ARG A 59 -1.10 1.89 3.83
C ARG A 59 -1.19 2.94 4.94
N LEU A 60 -1.62 4.15 4.62
CA LEU A 60 -1.81 5.22 5.62
C LEU A 60 -2.91 4.86 6.62
N ARG A 61 -3.99 4.22 6.18
CA ARG A 61 -5.05 3.74 7.08
C ARG A 61 -4.50 2.73 8.08
N THR A 62 -3.67 1.81 7.63
CA THR A 62 -3.02 0.81 8.49
C THR A 62 -2.10 1.48 9.51
N VAL A 63 -1.27 2.43 9.06
CA VAL A 63 -0.38 3.18 9.95
C VAL A 63 -1.20 3.92 11.02
N THR A 64 -2.25 4.60 10.61
CA THR A 64 -3.12 5.36 11.52
C THR A 64 -3.75 4.45 12.57
N ARG A 65 -4.22 3.27 12.16
CA ARG A 65 -4.82 2.31 13.08
C ARG A 65 -3.79 1.79 14.08
N LEU A 66 -2.59 1.47 13.63
CA LEU A 66 -1.52 1.01 14.52
C LEU A 66 -1.15 2.07 15.56
N VAL A 67 -1.06 3.32 15.15
CA VAL A 67 -0.71 4.43 16.04
C VAL A 67 -1.85 4.76 16.99
N ASN A 68 -3.06 5.02 16.44
CA ASN A 68 -4.17 5.58 17.22
C ASN A 68 -4.95 4.52 17.98
N ASP A 69 -5.21 3.36 17.38
CA ASP A 69 -6.06 2.34 17.99
C ASP A 69 -5.27 1.37 18.85
N LEU A 70 -4.03 1.05 18.45
CA LEU A 70 -3.21 0.07 19.14
C LEU A 70 -2.04 0.68 19.92
N GLY A 71 -1.84 1.99 19.81
CA GLY A 71 -0.80 2.67 20.57
C GLY A 71 0.63 2.30 20.19
N VAL A 72 0.84 1.82 18.97
CA VAL A 72 2.17 1.45 18.51
C VAL A 72 2.96 2.70 18.19
N ASN A 73 4.19 2.82 18.68
CA ASN A 73 5.05 3.93 18.33
C ASN A 73 5.55 3.82 16.87
N LEU A 74 6.07 4.92 16.33
CA LEU A 74 6.45 4.96 14.91
C LEU A 74 7.55 3.96 14.56
N ALA A 75 8.49 3.70 15.46
CA ALA A 75 9.52 2.69 15.24
C ALA A 75 8.90 1.30 15.10
N GLY A 76 7.94 0.98 15.97
CA GLY A 76 7.19 -0.27 15.90
C GLY A 76 6.36 -0.38 14.64
N VAL A 77 5.72 0.73 14.22
CA VAL A 77 4.95 0.76 12.97
C VAL A 77 5.85 0.42 11.78
N ASP A 78 7.04 1.01 11.71
CA ASP A 78 7.99 0.73 10.63
C ASP A 78 8.34 -0.76 10.58
N VAL A 79 8.63 -1.38 11.72
CA VAL A 79 8.92 -2.81 11.79
C VAL A 79 7.73 -3.64 11.32
N ILE A 80 6.53 -3.33 11.80
CA ILE A 80 5.30 -4.05 11.43
C ILE A 80 5.07 -3.96 9.92
N MET A 81 5.22 -2.77 9.34
CA MET A 81 5.00 -2.59 7.91
C MET A 81 6.00 -3.37 7.07
N ARG A 82 7.26 -3.42 7.49
CA ARG A 82 8.28 -4.23 6.79
C ARG A 82 7.97 -5.71 6.89
N MET A 83 7.60 -6.18 8.08
CA MET A 83 7.25 -7.60 8.29
C MET A 83 6.02 -7.98 7.48
N THR A 84 5.01 -7.13 7.44
CA THR A 84 3.81 -7.34 6.63
C THR A 84 4.17 -7.47 5.16
N HIS A 85 5.03 -6.59 4.66
CA HIS A 85 5.50 -6.65 3.29
C HIS A 85 6.23 -7.96 2.99
N GLN A 86 7.10 -8.40 3.89
CA GLN A 86 7.81 -9.68 3.74
C GLN A 86 6.84 -10.86 3.71
N ILE A 87 5.83 -10.84 4.57
CA ILE A 87 4.80 -11.88 4.61
C ILE A 87 4.06 -11.94 3.28
N GLU A 88 3.66 -10.80 2.75
CA GLU A 88 2.98 -10.72 1.46
C GLU A 88 3.83 -11.26 0.32
N GLN A 89 5.13 -10.93 0.32
CA GLN A 89 6.06 -11.44 -0.69
C GLN A 89 6.21 -12.95 -0.60
N LEU A 90 6.38 -13.48 0.61
CA LEU A 90 6.51 -14.92 0.83
C LEU A 90 5.23 -15.65 0.43
N GLN A 91 4.07 -15.08 0.69
CA GLN A 91 2.79 -15.66 0.26
C GLN A 91 2.70 -15.73 -1.25
N LYS A 92 3.11 -14.68 -1.95
CA LYS A 92 3.14 -14.67 -3.42
C LYS A 92 4.07 -15.73 -3.98
N GLU A 93 5.27 -15.82 -3.41
CA GLU A 93 6.25 -16.83 -3.83
C GLU A 93 5.71 -18.25 -3.60
N LEU A 94 5.05 -18.46 -2.47
CA LEU A 94 4.45 -19.76 -2.15
C LEU A 94 3.34 -20.11 -3.14
N GLU A 95 2.47 -19.16 -3.47
CA GLU A 95 1.41 -19.36 -4.45
C GLU A 95 1.97 -19.70 -5.82
N GLN A 96 3.00 -18.98 -6.25
CA GLN A 96 3.66 -19.25 -7.53
C GLN A 96 4.29 -20.62 -7.56
N THR A 97 4.99 -21.00 -6.49
CA THR A 97 5.64 -22.30 -6.39
C THR A 97 4.60 -23.43 -6.40
N ARG A 98 3.49 -23.25 -5.70
CA ARG A 98 2.40 -24.22 -5.70
C ARG A 98 1.75 -24.35 -7.08
N ALA A 99 1.54 -23.23 -7.76
CA ALA A 99 0.96 -23.23 -9.10
C ALA A 99 1.90 -23.94 -10.10
N GLU A 100 3.20 -23.69 -10.02
CA GLU A 100 4.19 -24.37 -10.85
C GLU A 100 4.21 -25.86 -10.58
N ARG A 101 4.19 -26.25 -9.32
CA ARG A 101 4.14 -27.67 -8.91
C ARG A 101 2.89 -28.34 -9.46
N ASP A 102 1.73 -27.70 -9.31
CA ASP A 102 0.48 -28.29 -9.78
C ASP A 102 0.43 -28.37 -11.30
N GLN A 103 1.02 -27.40 -11.99
CA GLN A 103 1.14 -27.41 -13.45
C GLN A 103 2.01 -28.57 -13.93
N LEU A 104 3.13 -28.80 -13.26
CA LEU A 104 4.01 -29.93 -13.56
C LEU A 104 3.30 -31.27 -13.33
N ARG A 105 2.55 -31.38 -12.24
CA ARG A 105 1.77 -32.60 -11.95
C ARG A 105 0.69 -32.83 -12.99
N GLY A 106 0.00 -31.76 -13.42
CA GLY A 106 -1.00 -31.85 -14.46
C GLY A 106 -0.41 -32.25 -15.80
N GLY A 107 0.78 -31.74 -16.13
CA GLY A 107 1.49 -32.07 -17.37
C GLY A 107 1.99 -33.49 -17.46
N THR A 108 2.10 -34.21 -16.34
CA THR A 108 2.58 -35.59 -16.33
C THR A 108 1.47 -36.62 -16.33
N ARG A 109 0.22 -36.20 -16.40
CA ARG A 109 -0.95 -37.08 -16.34
C ARG A 109 -1.55 -37.38 -17.73
N HIS A 110 -0.77 -37.79 -18.61
CA HIS A 110 -1.28 -38.16 -19.94
C HIS A 110 -1.17 -39.66 -20.21
#